data_f992f902b6b552af23ececb47c0c8869
#
_entry.id   f992f902b6b552af23ececb47c0c8869
#
_cell.length_a   1.000
_cell.length_b   1.000
_cell.length_c   1.000
_cell.angle_alpha   90.00
_cell.angle_beta   90.00
_cell.angle_gamma   90.00
#
_symmetry.space_group_name_H-M   'P 1'
#
loop_
_entity.id
_entity.type
_entity.pdbx_description
1 polymer ?
#
loop_
_entity_poly.entity_id
_entity_poly.type
_entity_poly.pdbx_seq_one_letter_code
_entity_poly.pdbx_strand_id
1 'polypeptide(L)'
;AVAVRTMLKNNLISSLDLTFPDANKLFSSPAKSNGCEKWVDFIGDFWHSECVSSLSSDAFAKKYLKWCQKHGYNFTRSKSDTIYACAVNAASLPKSPTSKLLIQQQVAQLKAVSQSVAAFQQEMLRLSQQLPEFDTVMEMYGVGPSLGPQLMAEIGDIRRFSSKKLLIAFAGIEPQPNDSGKIVGNDSGISKVGSAVL
;
A
#
# COMPACT_ATOMS: atom_id res chain seq x y z
N ALA A 1 -0.19 9.21 -8.04
CA ALA A 1 -1.27 8.33 -7.53
C ALA A 1 -0.82 7.58 -6.27
N VAL A 2 0.33 6.88 -6.26
CA VAL A 2 0.81 6.10 -5.10
C VAL A 2 1.04 6.98 -3.87
N ALA A 3 1.74 8.11 -3.99
CA ALA A 3 1.97 9.05 -2.90
C ALA A 3 0.65 9.59 -2.30
N VAL A 4 -0.34 9.90 -3.15
CA VAL A 4 -1.67 10.34 -2.71
C VAL A 4 -2.38 9.24 -1.91
N ARG A 5 -2.30 7.98 -2.37
CA ARG A 5 -2.85 6.83 -1.63
C ARG A 5 -2.22 6.71 -0.25
N THR A 6 -0.91 6.84 -0.14
CA THR A 6 -0.18 6.78 1.13
C THR A 6 -0.60 7.92 2.07
N MET A 7 -0.72 9.15 1.55
CA MET A 7 -1.20 10.30 2.32
C MET A 7 -2.61 10.08 2.87
N LEU A 8 -3.55 9.64 2.01
CA LEU A 8 -4.93 9.37 2.42
C LEU A 8 -5.01 8.24 3.45
N LYS A 9 -4.18 7.21 3.30
CA LYS A 9 -4.07 6.11 4.27
C LYS A 9 -3.61 6.61 5.64
N ASN A 10 -2.58 7.45 5.69
CA ASN A 10 -2.08 8.04 6.93
C ASN A 10 -3.12 8.96 7.59
N ASN A 11 -3.83 9.77 6.80
CA ASN A 11 -4.90 10.63 7.31
C ASN A 11 -6.05 9.81 7.92
N LEU A 12 -6.45 8.70 7.28
CA LEU A 12 -7.46 7.80 7.83
C LEU A 12 -6.97 7.16 9.12
N ILE A 13 -5.72 6.69 9.21
CA ILE A 13 -5.14 6.12 10.43
C ILE A 13 -5.16 7.15 11.56
N SER A 14 -4.74 8.39 11.33
CA SER A 14 -4.78 9.46 12.34
C SER A 14 -6.21 9.74 12.85
N SER A 15 -7.21 9.64 11.97
CA SER A 15 -8.62 9.77 12.38
C SER A 15 -9.10 8.56 13.19
N LEU A 16 -8.58 7.36 12.90
CA LEU A 16 -8.90 6.15 13.64
C LEU A 16 -8.28 6.14 15.03
N ASP A 17 -7.14 6.79 15.24
CA ASP A 17 -6.55 6.92 16.57
C ASP A 17 -7.50 7.59 17.59
N LEU A 18 -8.47 8.38 17.10
CA LEU A 18 -9.49 9.03 17.92
C LEU A 18 -10.79 8.22 18.04
N THR A 19 -11.08 7.29 17.12
CA THR A 19 -12.39 6.63 17.02
C THR A 19 -12.33 5.11 17.18
N PHE A 20 -11.29 4.48 16.67
CA PHE A 20 -11.01 3.05 16.79
C PHE A 20 -9.51 2.78 16.68
N PRO A 21 -8.73 3.10 17.72
CA PRO A 21 -7.29 2.89 17.74
C PRO A 21 -6.92 1.47 17.34
N ASP A 22 -5.80 1.32 16.62
CA ASP A 22 -5.24 0.05 16.12
C ASP A 22 -6.13 -0.77 15.17
N ALA A 23 -7.29 -0.26 14.76
CA ALA A 23 -8.17 -0.98 13.84
C ALA A 23 -7.50 -1.31 12.50
N ASN A 24 -6.58 -0.47 12.03
CA ASN A 24 -5.78 -0.69 10.82
C ASN A 24 -4.82 -1.90 10.95
N LYS A 25 -4.39 -2.25 12.17
CA LYS A 25 -3.48 -3.37 12.45
C LYS A 25 -4.20 -4.72 12.59
N LEU A 26 -5.54 -4.69 12.68
CA LEU A 26 -6.34 -5.91 12.85
C LEU A 26 -6.25 -6.89 11.68
N PHE A 27 -5.85 -6.43 10.48
CA PHE A 27 -5.87 -7.24 9.28
C PHE A 27 -4.51 -7.17 8.55
N SER A 28 -3.92 -8.34 8.29
CA SER A 28 -2.66 -8.50 7.56
C SER A 28 -2.85 -9.01 6.12
N SER A 29 -4.12 -9.13 5.68
CA SER A 29 -4.43 -9.62 4.33
C SER A 29 -3.93 -8.64 3.27
N PRO A 30 -3.38 -9.13 2.15
CA PRO A 30 -3.04 -8.27 1.02
C PRO A 30 -4.30 -7.59 0.46
N ALA A 31 -4.08 -6.49 -0.27
CA ALA A 31 -5.16 -5.84 -1.00
C ALA A 31 -5.75 -6.77 -2.06
N LYS A 32 -7.03 -6.61 -2.36
CA LYS A 32 -7.70 -7.28 -3.47
C LYS A 32 -7.12 -6.80 -4.81
N SER A 33 -7.43 -7.52 -5.89
CA SER A 33 -7.02 -7.14 -7.26
C SER A 33 -7.48 -5.72 -7.65
N ASN A 34 -8.55 -5.23 -7.07
CA ASN A 34 -9.04 -3.85 -7.24
C ASN A 34 -8.37 -2.83 -6.31
N GLY A 35 -7.31 -3.19 -5.59
CA GLY A 35 -6.58 -2.33 -4.67
C GLY A 35 -7.22 -2.09 -3.31
N CYS A 36 -8.41 -2.64 -3.03
CA CYS A 36 -9.09 -2.45 -1.75
C CYS A 36 -8.50 -3.33 -0.65
N GLU A 37 -8.22 -2.74 0.50
CA GLU A 37 -7.69 -3.42 1.69
C GLU A 37 -8.84 -3.79 2.66
N LYS A 38 -8.77 -4.98 3.27
CA LYS A 38 -9.82 -5.49 4.16
C LYS A 38 -10.12 -4.57 5.36
N TRP A 39 -9.09 -3.96 5.94
CA TRP A 39 -9.27 -3.05 7.07
C TRP A 39 -10.02 -1.77 6.67
N VAL A 40 -9.79 -1.25 5.44
CA VAL A 40 -10.50 -0.08 4.91
C VAL A 40 -11.98 -0.39 4.67
N ASP A 41 -12.28 -1.60 4.15
CA ASP A 41 -13.65 -2.07 4.02
C ASP A 41 -14.33 -2.23 5.38
N PHE A 42 -13.59 -2.77 6.36
CA PHE A 42 -14.09 -2.95 7.72
C PHE A 42 -14.45 -1.62 8.39
N ILE A 43 -13.56 -0.63 8.30
CA ILE A 43 -13.78 0.70 8.88
C ILE A 43 -14.94 1.44 8.20
N GLY A 44 -15.21 1.17 6.94
CA GLY A 44 -16.38 1.73 6.26
C GLY A 44 -17.70 1.41 6.97
N ASP A 45 -17.81 0.22 7.56
CA ASP A 45 -19.00 -0.24 8.28
C ASP A 45 -18.86 -0.14 9.82
N PHE A 46 -17.63 -0.34 10.35
CA PHE A 46 -17.30 -0.32 11.78
C PHE A 46 -16.32 0.82 12.10
N TRP A 47 -16.74 2.04 11.81
CA TRP A 47 -15.92 3.25 11.85
C TRP A 47 -15.51 3.71 13.27
N HIS A 48 -16.08 3.10 14.32
CA HIS A 48 -15.86 3.44 15.73
C HIS A 48 -15.83 2.16 16.58
N SER A 49 -15.02 2.15 17.65
CA SER A 49 -14.92 1.00 18.55
C SER A 49 -16.27 0.57 19.14
N GLU A 50 -17.14 1.53 19.49
CA GLU A 50 -18.48 1.24 19.97
C GLU A 50 -19.42 0.58 18.93
N CYS A 51 -19.09 0.61 17.64
CA CYS A 51 -19.86 -0.18 16.65
C CYS A 51 -19.70 -1.69 16.88
N VAL A 52 -18.69 -2.06 17.66
CA VAL A 52 -18.32 -3.42 18.04
C VAL A 52 -18.61 -3.63 19.53
N SER A 53 -18.04 -2.81 20.42
CA SER A 53 -18.06 -3.01 21.88
C SER A 53 -19.45 -2.82 22.53
N SER A 54 -20.38 -2.13 21.86
CA SER A 54 -21.79 -2.04 22.31
C SER A 54 -22.59 -3.34 22.14
N LEU A 55 -22.03 -4.32 21.46
CA LEU A 55 -22.64 -5.65 21.25
C LEU A 55 -21.99 -6.66 22.22
N SER A 56 -22.64 -7.80 22.47
CA SER A 56 -21.94 -8.94 23.06
C SER A 56 -20.99 -9.57 22.03
N SER A 57 -19.95 -10.29 22.49
CA SER A 57 -18.98 -10.96 21.60
C SER A 57 -19.68 -11.87 20.58
N ASP A 58 -20.74 -12.62 21.01
CA ASP A 58 -21.49 -13.50 20.12
C ASP A 58 -22.34 -12.74 19.10
N ALA A 59 -22.98 -11.65 19.52
CA ALA A 59 -23.76 -10.80 18.63
C ALA A 59 -22.85 -10.14 17.58
N PHE A 60 -21.67 -9.66 18.00
CA PHE A 60 -20.67 -9.13 17.08
C PHE A 60 -20.15 -10.21 16.12
N ALA A 61 -19.84 -11.41 16.62
CA ALA A 61 -19.38 -12.51 15.75
C ALA A 61 -20.38 -12.84 14.63
N LYS A 62 -21.69 -12.88 14.96
CA LYS A 62 -22.75 -13.08 13.95
C LYS A 62 -22.80 -11.93 12.94
N LYS A 63 -22.67 -10.69 13.40
CA LYS A 63 -22.63 -9.48 12.55
C LYS A 63 -21.40 -9.49 11.65
N TYR A 64 -20.22 -9.82 12.19
CA TYR A 64 -18.96 -9.91 11.47
C TYR A 64 -18.97 -11.04 10.42
N LEU A 65 -19.58 -12.19 10.74
CA LEU A 65 -19.79 -13.28 9.76
C LEU A 65 -20.61 -12.80 8.55
N LYS A 66 -21.74 -12.13 8.78
CA LYS A 66 -22.54 -11.56 7.69
C LYS A 66 -21.79 -10.53 6.89
N TRP A 67 -20.99 -9.70 7.55
CA TRP A 67 -20.12 -8.72 6.90
C TRP A 67 -19.06 -9.41 6.03
N CYS A 68 -18.40 -10.44 6.54
CA CYS A 68 -17.43 -11.22 5.77
C CYS A 68 -18.05 -11.83 4.52
N GLN A 69 -19.26 -12.43 4.64
CA GLN A 69 -19.99 -13.00 3.51
C GLN A 69 -20.33 -11.94 2.46
N LYS A 70 -20.85 -10.77 2.89
CA LYS A 70 -21.20 -9.65 2.00
C LYS A 70 -20.00 -9.14 1.20
N HIS A 71 -18.80 -9.08 1.83
CA HIS A 71 -17.61 -8.52 1.23
C HIS A 71 -16.66 -9.57 0.62
N GLY A 72 -17.00 -10.87 0.65
CA GLY A 72 -16.17 -11.95 0.11
C GLY A 72 -14.90 -12.18 0.92
N TYR A 73 -14.95 -12.05 2.25
CA TYR A 73 -13.84 -12.32 3.15
C TYR A 73 -14.05 -13.60 3.96
N ASN A 74 -12.94 -14.26 4.29
CA ASN A 74 -13.00 -15.41 5.19
C ASN A 74 -13.31 -14.95 6.62
N PHE A 75 -14.21 -15.69 7.28
CA PHE A 75 -14.54 -15.53 8.68
C PHE A 75 -13.77 -16.55 9.53
N THR A 76 -13.26 -16.13 10.67
CA THR A 76 -12.81 -17.00 11.76
C THR A 76 -13.28 -16.44 13.08
N ARG A 77 -13.67 -17.32 14.01
CA ARG A 77 -14.12 -16.92 15.34
C ARG A 77 -13.00 -16.20 16.09
N SER A 78 -11.80 -16.75 16.05
CA SER A 78 -10.62 -16.14 16.69
C SER A 78 -10.39 -14.69 16.23
N LYS A 79 -10.58 -14.40 14.94
CA LYS A 79 -10.47 -13.03 14.43
C LYS A 79 -11.55 -12.12 14.95
N SER A 80 -12.79 -12.61 15.05
CA SER A 80 -13.89 -11.86 15.65
C SER A 80 -13.59 -11.51 17.11
N ASP A 81 -13.07 -12.47 17.89
CA ASP A 81 -12.74 -12.26 19.30
C ASP A 81 -11.58 -11.26 19.45
N THR A 82 -10.56 -11.30 18.58
CA THR A 82 -9.48 -10.31 18.54
C THR A 82 -10.00 -8.90 18.25
N ILE A 83 -10.90 -8.75 17.26
CA ILE A 83 -11.52 -7.45 16.94
C ILE A 83 -12.35 -6.94 18.12
N TYR A 84 -13.12 -7.81 18.74
CA TYR A 84 -13.95 -7.47 19.89
C TYR A 84 -13.11 -7.01 21.08
N ALA A 85 -12.06 -7.74 21.42
CA ALA A 85 -11.13 -7.37 22.50
C ALA A 85 -10.44 -6.03 22.22
N CYS A 86 -10.02 -5.78 20.98
CA CYS A 86 -9.45 -4.48 20.58
C CYS A 86 -10.48 -3.36 20.79
N ALA A 87 -11.72 -3.56 20.40
CA ALA A 87 -12.77 -2.54 20.50
C ALA A 87 -13.17 -2.24 21.96
N VAL A 88 -13.19 -3.26 22.82
CA VAL A 88 -13.52 -3.09 24.25
C VAL A 88 -12.43 -2.33 24.99
N ASN A 89 -11.17 -2.58 24.64
CA ASN A 89 -10.01 -1.93 25.26
C ASN A 89 -9.63 -0.59 24.59
N ALA A 90 -10.34 -0.17 23.56
CA ALA A 90 -10.02 1.04 22.81
C ALA A 90 -10.37 2.30 23.61
N ALA A 91 -9.39 3.16 23.84
CA ALA A 91 -9.60 4.51 24.34
C ALA A 91 -10.04 5.42 23.18
N SER A 92 -11.33 5.54 22.95
CA SER A 92 -11.89 6.33 21.85
C SER A 92 -12.68 7.53 22.37
N LEU A 93 -12.73 8.61 21.57
CA LEU A 93 -13.61 9.74 21.84
C LEU A 93 -15.08 9.31 21.67
N PRO A 94 -16.04 10.04 22.27
CA PRO A 94 -17.45 9.73 22.05
C PRO A 94 -17.86 9.81 20.55
N LYS A 95 -18.78 8.96 20.15
CA LYS A 95 -19.35 9.01 18.79
C LYS A 95 -19.90 10.38 18.45
N SER A 96 -19.60 10.88 17.28
CA SER A 96 -20.23 12.07 16.72
C SER A 96 -20.63 11.87 15.27
N PRO A 97 -21.70 12.55 14.78
CA PRO A 97 -22.05 12.53 13.36
C PRO A 97 -20.93 13.04 12.47
N THR A 98 -20.18 14.05 12.94
CA THR A 98 -19.05 14.65 12.23
C THR A 98 -17.90 13.64 12.06
N SER A 99 -17.51 12.92 13.13
CA SER A 99 -16.46 11.90 13.05
C SER A 99 -16.85 10.76 12.09
N LYS A 100 -18.14 10.35 12.12
CA LYS A 100 -18.66 9.36 11.17
C LYS A 100 -18.53 9.84 9.73
N LEU A 101 -18.98 11.04 9.44
CA LEU A 101 -18.91 11.62 8.09
C LEU A 101 -17.46 11.72 7.63
N LEU A 102 -16.56 12.24 8.47
CA LEU A 102 -15.14 12.36 8.16
C LEU A 102 -14.52 11.01 7.76
N ILE A 103 -14.68 9.99 8.60
CA ILE A 103 -14.12 8.67 8.31
C ILE A 103 -14.74 8.04 7.06
N GLN A 104 -16.04 8.15 6.86
CA GLN A 104 -16.70 7.62 5.67
C GLN A 104 -16.19 8.30 4.39
N GLN A 105 -15.96 9.62 4.41
CA GLN A 105 -15.40 10.35 3.27
C GLN A 105 -13.94 9.93 3.01
N GLN A 106 -13.12 9.82 4.05
CA GLN A 106 -11.74 9.36 3.92
C GLN A 106 -11.66 7.92 3.37
N VAL A 107 -12.53 7.03 3.83
CA VAL A 107 -12.64 5.66 3.30
C VAL A 107 -13.02 5.67 1.82
N ALA A 108 -14.01 6.49 1.43
CA ALA A 108 -14.44 6.59 0.04
C ALA A 108 -13.32 7.11 -0.87
N GLN A 109 -12.62 8.17 -0.46
CA GLN A 109 -11.48 8.73 -1.19
C GLN A 109 -10.33 7.72 -1.32
N LEU A 110 -9.96 7.04 -0.23
CA LEU A 110 -8.90 6.04 -0.24
C LEU A 110 -9.24 4.85 -1.17
N LYS A 111 -10.49 4.39 -1.16
CA LYS A 111 -10.97 3.35 -2.08
C LYS A 111 -10.86 3.79 -3.54
N ALA A 112 -11.34 4.97 -3.88
CA ALA A 112 -11.29 5.50 -5.24
C ALA A 112 -9.86 5.61 -5.77
N VAL A 113 -8.94 6.16 -4.96
CA VAL A 113 -7.52 6.27 -5.34
C VAL A 113 -6.86 4.88 -5.42
N SER A 114 -7.18 3.97 -4.52
CA SER A 114 -6.64 2.59 -4.54
C SER A 114 -7.06 1.83 -5.80
N GLN A 115 -8.33 1.98 -6.22
CA GLN A 115 -8.85 1.40 -7.47
C GLN A 115 -8.15 2.00 -8.68
N SER A 116 -7.95 3.32 -8.71
CA SER A 116 -7.21 3.98 -9.79
C SER A 116 -5.76 3.48 -9.89
N VAL A 117 -5.07 3.33 -8.74
CA VAL A 117 -3.70 2.77 -8.71
C VAL A 117 -3.69 1.34 -9.26
N ALA A 118 -4.63 0.50 -8.84
CA ALA A 118 -4.72 -0.87 -9.32
C ALA A 118 -4.99 -0.93 -10.83
N ALA A 119 -5.89 -0.09 -11.35
CA ALA A 119 -6.18 -0.01 -12.78
C ALA A 119 -4.95 0.43 -13.60
N PHE A 120 -4.21 1.43 -13.13
CA PHE A 120 -2.95 1.84 -13.77
C PHE A 120 -1.89 0.74 -13.75
N GLN A 121 -1.75 0.02 -12.65
CA GLN A 121 -0.81 -1.10 -12.56
C GLN A 121 -1.16 -2.23 -13.54
N GLN A 122 -2.45 -2.56 -13.66
CA GLN A 122 -2.92 -3.56 -14.63
C GLN A 122 -2.65 -3.12 -16.08
N GLU A 123 -2.93 -1.86 -16.40
CA GLU A 123 -2.68 -1.34 -17.75
C GLU A 123 -1.19 -1.26 -18.06
N MET A 124 -0.35 -0.84 -17.11
CA MET A 124 1.11 -0.88 -17.27
C MET A 124 1.61 -2.30 -17.55
N LEU A 125 1.11 -3.30 -16.82
CA LEU A 125 1.46 -4.70 -17.06
C LEU A 125 1.01 -5.15 -18.46
N ARG A 126 -0.22 -4.83 -18.86
CA ARG A 126 -0.75 -5.17 -20.20
C ARG A 126 0.09 -4.58 -21.33
N LEU A 127 0.51 -3.31 -21.17
CA LEU A 127 1.35 -2.64 -22.15
C LEU A 127 2.77 -3.21 -22.18
N SER A 128 3.35 -3.50 -21.01
CA SER A 128 4.71 -4.06 -20.92
C SER A 128 4.81 -5.44 -21.57
N GLN A 129 3.76 -6.26 -21.49
CA GLN A 129 3.70 -7.58 -22.13
C GLN A 129 3.83 -7.54 -23.66
N GLN A 130 3.64 -6.37 -24.28
CA GLN A 130 3.80 -6.17 -25.73
C GLN A 130 5.24 -5.83 -26.13
N LEU A 131 6.12 -5.59 -25.18
CA LEU A 131 7.50 -5.21 -25.41
C LEU A 131 8.40 -6.46 -25.49
N PRO A 132 9.35 -6.51 -26.41
CA PRO A 132 10.21 -7.69 -26.61
C PRO A 132 11.12 -7.98 -25.40
N GLU A 133 11.37 -6.98 -24.55
CA GLU A 133 12.21 -7.11 -23.36
C GLU A 133 11.45 -7.67 -22.14
N PHE A 134 10.13 -7.85 -22.24
CA PHE A 134 9.28 -8.20 -21.09
C PHE A 134 9.75 -9.48 -20.37
N ASP A 135 9.93 -10.57 -21.12
CA ASP A 135 10.31 -11.85 -20.53
C ASP A 135 11.67 -11.77 -19.85
N THR A 136 12.65 -11.11 -20.51
CA THR A 136 13.99 -10.91 -19.94
C THR A 136 13.96 -10.14 -18.62
N VAL A 137 13.12 -9.10 -18.53
CA VAL A 137 12.99 -8.29 -17.32
C VAL A 137 12.29 -9.10 -16.22
N MET A 138 11.27 -9.88 -16.57
CA MET A 138 10.52 -10.68 -15.59
C MET A 138 11.30 -11.90 -15.06
N GLU A 139 12.33 -12.38 -15.77
CA GLU A 139 13.25 -13.42 -15.31
C GLU A 139 14.27 -12.91 -14.28
N MET A 140 14.44 -11.59 -14.14
CA MET A 140 15.36 -11.01 -13.16
C MET A 140 14.92 -11.35 -11.73
N TYR A 141 15.87 -11.81 -10.91
CA TYR A 141 15.60 -12.13 -9.50
C TYR A 141 15.03 -10.92 -8.74
N GLY A 142 13.90 -11.13 -8.06
CA GLY A 142 13.21 -10.09 -7.30
C GLY A 142 12.31 -9.17 -8.13
N VAL A 143 12.27 -9.31 -9.46
CA VAL A 143 11.37 -8.54 -10.33
C VAL A 143 10.07 -9.29 -10.50
N GLY A 144 8.97 -8.67 -10.05
CA GLY A 144 7.62 -9.19 -10.17
C GLY A 144 6.72 -8.32 -11.06
N PRO A 145 5.43 -8.72 -11.22
CA PRO A 145 4.50 -8.04 -12.13
C PRO A 145 4.20 -6.58 -11.76
N SER A 146 4.57 -6.13 -10.57
CA SER A 146 4.49 -4.72 -10.19
C SER A 146 5.76 -3.95 -10.54
N LEU A 147 6.94 -4.53 -10.26
CA LEU A 147 8.22 -3.86 -10.45
C LEU A 147 8.68 -3.89 -11.92
N GLY A 148 8.53 -5.01 -12.62
CA GLY A 148 8.99 -5.17 -14.01
C GLY A 148 8.45 -4.08 -14.94
N PRO A 149 7.13 -3.87 -15.02
CA PRO A 149 6.56 -2.80 -15.84
C PRO A 149 7.04 -1.40 -15.45
N GLN A 150 7.29 -1.14 -14.16
CA GLN A 150 7.83 0.15 -13.70
C GLN A 150 9.26 0.35 -14.18
N LEU A 151 10.12 -0.68 -14.06
CA LEU A 151 11.48 -0.64 -14.57
C LEU A 151 11.51 -0.38 -16.08
N MET A 152 10.67 -1.09 -16.83
CA MET A 152 10.58 -0.93 -18.28
C MET A 152 10.12 0.48 -18.68
N ALA A 153 9.12 1.02 -17.97
CA ALA A 153 8.62 2.38 -18.22
C ALA A 153 9.68 3.45 -17.90
N GLU A 154 10.46 3.27 -16.84
CA GLU A 154 11.50 4.23 -16.42
C GLU A 154 12.74 4.16 -17.34
N ILE A 155 13.18 2.96 -17.68
CA ILE A 155 14.31 2.76 -18.60
C ILE A 155 13.94 3.18 -20.02
N GLY A 156 12.70 2.91 -20.46
CA GLY A 156 12.27 3.15 -21.82
C GLY A 156 13.07 2.29 -22.82
N ASP A 157 13.47 2.87 -23.96
CA ASP A 157 14.30 2.15 -24.93
C ASP A 157 15.73 1.97 -24.40
N ILE A 158 16.09 0.73 -24.08
CA ILE A 158 17.42 0.38 -23.56
C ILE A 158 18.56 0.78 -24.51
N ARG A 159 18.27 0.87 -25.82
CA ARG A 159 19.27 1.26 -26.87
C ARG A 159 19.71 2.72 -26.76
N ARG A 160 18.97 3.56 -26.01
CA ARG A 160 19.40 4.95 -25.71
C ARG A 160 20.66 5.02 -24.85
N PHE A 161 21.00 3.93 -24.16
CA PHE A 161 22.21 3.83 -23.36
C PHE A 161 23.33 3.17 -24.15
N SER A 162 24.35 3.93 -24.54
CA SER A 162 25.49 3.41 -25.31
C SER A 162 26.40 2.49 -24.50
N SER A 163 26.25 2.42 -23.18
CA SER A 163 27.02 1.53 -22.32
C SER A 163 26.30 1.21 -21.02
N LYS A 164 26.69 0.10 -20.37
CA LYS A 164 26.21 -0.29 -19.02
C LYS A 164 26.45 0.80 -17.98
N LYS A 165 27.57 1.55 -18.08
CA LYS A 165 27.89 2.63 -17.15
C LYS A 165 26.85 3.76 -17.20
N LEU A 166 26.34 4.11 -18.37
CA LEU A 166 25.30 5.13 -18.49
C LEU A 166 23.99 4.70 -17.88
N LEU A 167 23.61 3.42 -17.99
CA LEU A 167 22.43 2.89 -17.30
C LEU A 167 22.61 2.91 -15.76
N ILE A 168 23.79 2.54 -15.28
CA ILE A 168 24.14 2.57 -13.84
C ILE A 168 24.10 4.02 -13.32
N ALA A 169 24.65 4.98 -14.06
CA ALA A 169 24.59 6.40 -13.72
C ALA A 169 23.15 6.93 -13.75
N PHE A 170 22.35 6.53 -14.75
CA PHE A 170 20.93 6.88 -14.83
C PHE A 170 20.14 6.34 -13.63
N ALA A 171 20.45 5.14 -13.16
CA ALA A 171 19.87 4.56 -11.94
C ALA A 171 20.40 5.22 -10.64
N GLY A 172 21.44 6.03 -10.70
CA GLY A 172 22.04 6.67 -9.53
C GLY A 172 22.78 5.73 -8.59
N ILE A 173 23.13 4.54 -9.05
CA ILE A 173 23.86 3.52 -8.29
C ILE A 173 25.35 3.50 -8.60
N GLU A 174 25.83 4.47 -9.38
CA GLU A 174 27.26 4.63 -9.68
C GLU A 174 28.02 5.06 -8.41
N PRO A 175 29.09 4.32 -8.03
CA PRO A 175 29.96 4.77 -6.95
C PRO A 175 30.66 6.06 -7.37
N GLN A 176 30.62 7.08 -6.52
CA GLN A 176 31.37 8.32 -6.79
C GLN A 176 32.84 8.13 -6.40
N PRO A 177 33.75 8.25 -7.34
CA PRO A 177 35.18 8.30 -6.99
C PRO A 177 35.45 9.53 -6.12
N ASN A 178 35.97 9.30 -4.95
CA ASN A 178 36.34 10.37 -4.03
C ASN A 178 37.84 10.70 -4.18
N ASP A 179 38.28 10.83 -5.46
CA ASP A 179 39.67 11.10 -5.78
C ASP A 179 39.90 12.60 -5.94
N SER A 180 40.81 13.16 -5.17
CA SER A 180 41.24 14.55 -5.27
C SER A 180 42.74 14.62 -5.46
N GLY A 181 43.19 14.83 -6.68
CA GLY A 181 44.60 14.95 -7.03
C GLY A 181 45.42 13.70 -6.71
N LYS A 182 46.29 13.76 -5.69
CA LYS A 182 47.15 12.63 -5.26
C LYS A 182 46.53 11.76 -4.16
N ILE A 183 45.32 12.08 -3.70
CA ILE A 183 44.64 11.36 -2.62
C ILE A 183 43.58 10.47 -3.24
N VAL A 184 43.79 9.16 -3.13
CA VAL A 184 42.77 8.14 -3.42
C VAL A 184 41.93 7.99 -2.16
N GLY A 185 40.68 8.47 -2.19
CA GLY A 185 39.76 8.34 -1.08
C GLY A 185 39.15 6.93 -1.00
N ASN A 186 38.65 6.56 0.17
CA ASN A 186 37.84 5.36 0.30
C ASN A 186 36.53 5.55 -0.48
N ASP A 187 36.04 4.47 -1.10
CA ASP A 187 34.79 4.46 -1.88
C ASP A 187 33.65 5.13 -1.09
N SER A 188 33.21 6.26 -1.60
CA SER A 188 31.99 6.90 -1.14
C SER A 188 30.79 6.12 -1.65
N GLY A 189 29.69 6.10 -0.88
CA GLY A 189 28.48 5.39 -1.28
C GLY A 189 27.93 5.82 -2.66
N ILE A 190 26.88 5.17 -3.12
CA ILE A 190 26.22 5.44 -4.41
C ILE A 190 25.83 6.93 -4.55
N SER A 191 25.87 7.45 -5.77
CA SER A 191 25.66 8.88 -6.07
C SER A 191 24.28 9.39 -5.70
N LYS A 192 23.23 8.55 -5.77
CA LYS A 192 21.81 8.90 -5.57
C LYS A 192 21.32 10.06 -6.45
N VAL A 193 22.01 10.37 -7.52
CA VAL A 193 21.71 11.46 -8.48
C VAL A 193 21.04 10.88 -9.74
N GLY A 194 20.38 9.77 -9.62
CA GLY A 194 19.70 9.11 -10.74
C GLY A 194 18.19 9.19 -10.66
N SER A 195 17.53 8.32 -11.41
CA SER A 195 16.08 8.14 -11.30
C SER A 195 15.67 7.73 -9.89
N ALA A 196 14.72 8.44 -9.31
CA ALA A 196 14.17 8.13 -7.99
C ALA A 196 13.29 6.84 -7.98
N VAL A 197 13.09 6.23 -9.14
CA VAL A 197 12.24 5.03 -9.32
C VAL A 197 13.10 3.78 -9.47
N LEU A 198 14.30 3.90 -10.07
CA LEU A 198 15.31 2.85 -10.18
C LEU A 198 16.19 2.79 -8.94
#